data_deb32db980c585b37b31e4891cfb909c
#
_entry.id   deb32db980c585b37b31e4891cfb909c
#
_cell.length_a   1.000
_cell.length_b   1.000
_cell.length_c   1.000
_cell.angle_alpha   90.00
_cell.angle_beta   90.00
_cell.angle_gamma   90.00
#
_symmetry.space_group_name_H-M   'P 1'
#
loop_
_entity.id
_entity.type
_entity.pdbx_description
1 polymer ?
#
loop_
_entity_poly.entity_id
_entity_poly.type
_entity_poly.pdbx_seq_one_letter_code
_entity_poly.pdbx_strand_id
1 'polypeptide(L)'
;AYQLAEEGIGFDDVSYDYINVKRSADYVARNGPATAQERWEEEAGYSPSSIAAEIAGLVCAGDLAVDANETADALVWLALADHWTEKVEDWCATNTGTELHTNTPYYVRVTRDGNPEAGHLRTLANAGPTLDEREIIDGGFLELTRLGIKPADDELIENSLVEVDNTIRIDTPQGPAFYRYNGDGY
;
A
#
# COMPACT_ATOMS: atom_id res chain seq x y z
N ALA A 1 2.86 17.89 7.37
CA ALA A 1 3.90 18.77 6.83
C ALA A 1 3.58 19.20 5.39
N TYR A 2 3.55 18.27 4.44
CA TYR A 2 3.34 18.59 3.02
C TYR A 2 2.09 19.44 2.73
N GLN A 3 0.93 19.04 3.25
CA GLN A 3 -0.31 19.82 3.08
C GLN A 3 -0.21 21.25 3.64
N LEU A 4 0.51 21.44 4.74
CA LEU A 4 0.74 22.78 5.30
C LEU A 4 1.64 23.61 4.38
N ALA A 5 2.64 23.01 3.77
CA ALA A 5 3.53 23.67 2.82
C ALA A 5 2.76 24.12 1.56
N GLU A 6 1.86 23.29 1.03
CA GLU A 6 0.97 23.65 -0.10
C GLU A 6 0.06 24.84 0.22
N GLU A 7 -0.31 25.02 1.49
CA GLU A 7 -1.08 26.17 1.98
C GLU A 7 -0.20 27.39 2.29
N GLY A 8 1.10 27.34 2.00
CA GLY A 8 2.06 28.41 2.24
C GLY A 8 2.52 28.55 3.70
N ILE A 9 2.29 27.52 4.52
CA ILE A 9 2.75 27.47 5.92
C ILE A 9 4.13 26.82 5.93
N GLY A 10 5.17 27.64 6.13
CA GLY A 10 6.55 27.16 6.17
C GLY A 10 6.94 26.47 7.47
N PHE A 11 8.13 25.91 7.50
CA PHE A 11 8.68 25.25 8.70
C PHE A 11 8.80 26.18 9.92
N ASP A 12 9.05 27.48 9.68
CA ASP A 12 9.16 28.49 10.72
C ASP A 12 7.81 28.87 11.37
N ASP A 13 6.69 28.55 10.71
CA ASP A 13 5.33 28.87 11.16
C ASP A 13 4.71 27.79 12.05
N VAL A 14 5.35 26.62 12.15
CA VAL A 14 4.87 25.46 12.89
C VAL A 14 5.94 24.90 13.84
N SER A 15 5.52 24.16 14.82
CA SER A 15 6.41 23.65 15.88
C SER A 15 7.31 22.45 15.47
N TYR A 16 7.54 22.26 14.18
CA TYR A 16 8.47 21.25 13.67
C TYR A 16 9.33 21.84 12.55
N ASP A 17 10.49 21.26 12.35
CA ASP A 17 11.47 21.65 11.34
C ASP A 17 11.72 20.53 10.32
N TYR A 18 12.50 20.84 9.29
CA TYR A 18 12.87 19.87 8.24
C TYR A 18 13.51 18.59 8.80
N ILE A 19 14.24 18.67 9.91
CA ILE A 19 14.89 17.48 10.51
C ILE A 19 13.88 16.39 10.91
N ASN A 20 12.65 16.76 11.24
CA ASN A 20 11.60 15.80 11.57
C ASN A 20 11.06 15.10 10.31
N VAL A 21 10.92 15.84 9.21
CA VAL A 21 10.60 15.28 7.88
C VAL A 21 11.70 14.30 7.47
N LYS A 22 12.97 14.75 7.54
CA LYS A 22 14.12 13.91 7.19
C LYS A 22 14.17 12.61 8.02
N ARG A 23 14.00 12.68 9.33
CA ARG A 23 14.01 11.49 10.19
C ARG A 23 12.92 10.49 9.82
N SER A 24 11.72 10.98 9.48
CA SER A 24 10.60 10.14 9.07
C SER A 24 10.86 9.49 7.72
N ALA A 25 11.28 10.27 6.73
CA ALA A 25 11.59 9.76 5.39
C ALA A 25 12.78 8.79 5.39
N ASP A 26 13.84 9.10 6.14
CA ASP A 26 14.98 8.20 6.33
C ASP A 26 14.59 6.88 7.01
N TYR A 27 13.63 6.92 7.94
CA TYR A 27 13.09 5.71 8.55
C TYR A 27 12.36 4.84 7.52
N VAL A 28 11.46 5.43 6.74
CA VAL A 28 10.74 4.74 5.66
C VAL A 28 11.73 4.17 4.65
N ALA A 29 12.68 4.98 4.18
CA ALA A 29 13.67 4.56 3.20
C ALA A 29 14.56 3.37 3.65
N ARG A 30 14.78 3.21 4.96
CA ARG A 30 15.62 2.12 5.50
C ARG A 30 14.83 0.88 5.88
N ASN A 31 13.55 1.00 6.17
CA ASN A 31 12.75 -0.09 6.74
C ASN A 31 11.67 -0.61 5.79
N GLY A 32 11.21 0.19 4.83
CA GLY A 32 10.27 -0.22 3.78
C GLY A 32 10.97 -1.03 2.66
N PRO A 33 10.21 -1.49 1.67
CA PRO A 33 8.76 -1.39 1.51
C PRO A 33 7.97 -2.45 2.29
N ALA A 34 8.64 -3.43 2.92
CA ALA A 34 7.98 -4.39 3.78
C ALA A 34 7.67 -3.75 5.15
N THR A 35 6.48 -3.96 5.63
CA THR A 35 6.03 -3.45 6.91
C THR A 35 5.95 -4.54 7.98
N ALA A 36 6.15 -4.17 9.24
CA ALA A 36 5.95 -5.07 10.37
C ALA A 36 4.46 -5.34 10.65
N GLN A 37 3.60 -4.39 10.26
CA GLN A 37 2.15 -4.49 10.36
C GLN A 37 1.54 -3.71 9.18
N GLU A 38 0.67 -4.37 8.42
CA GLU A 38 -0.08 -3.71 7.34
C GLU A 38 -1.27 -2.90 7.91
N ARG A 39 -2.13 -2.35 7.05
CA ARG A 39 -3.21 -1.42 7.44
C ARG A 39 -4.17 -1.93 8.53
N TRP A 40 -4.30 -3.23 8.70
CA TRP A 40 -5.16 -3.85 9.71
C TRP A 40 -4.42 -4.18 11.02
N GLU A 41 -3.11 -3.87 11.08
CA GLU A 41 -2.22 -4.08 12.23
C GLU A 41 -2.10 -5.56 12.66
N GLU A 42 -2.25 -6.48 11.70
CA GLU A 42 -2.26 -7.92 11.97
C GLU A 42 -1.07 -8.66 11.37
N GLU A 43 -0.67 -8.32 10.15
CA GLU A 43 0.30 -9.10 9.39
C GLU A 43 1.49 -8.27 8.91
N ALA A 44 2.67 -8.91 8.95
CA ALA A 44 3.90 -8.37 8.37
C ALA A 44 4.04 -8.80 6.90
N GLY A 45 4.72 -7.97 6.10
CA GLY A 45 5.05 -8.29 4.71
C GLY A 45 4.93 -7.12 3.76
N TYR A 46 4.76 -7.43 2.49
CA TYR A 46 4.59 -6.46 1.40
C TYR A 46 3.09 -6.27 1.15
N SER A 47 2.56 -5.13 1.53
CA SER A 47 1.16 -4.77 1.35
C SER A 47 1.02 -3.58 0.40
N PRO A 48 0.19 -3.65 -0.66
CA PRO A 48 0.03 -2.56 -1.60
C PRO A 48 -0.43 -1.27 -0.93
N SER A 49 -1.22 -1.35 0.16
CA SER A 49 -1.66 -0.17 0.90
C SER A 49 -0.54 0.52 1.68
N SER A 50 0.32 -0.25 2.35
CA SER A 50 1.46 0.31 3.09
C SER A 50 2.50 0.88 2.13
N ILE A 51 2.81 0.15 1.07
CA ILE A 51 3.76 0.59 0.03
C ILE A 51 3.26 1.88 -0.64
N ALA A 52 1.97 2.00 -0.93
CA ALA A 52 1.39 3.23 -1.48
C ALA A 52 1.62 4.44 -0.55
N ALA A 53 1.37 4.27 0.75
CA ALA A 53 1.59 5.33 1.73
C ALA A 53 3.08 5.69 1.87
N GLU A 54 3.97 4.72 1.81
CA GLU A 54 5.41 4.91 1.86
C GLU A 54 5.93 5.66 0.62
N ILE A 55 5.50 5.26 -0.59
CA ILE A 55 5.82 5.96 -1.84
C ILE A 55 5.38 7.41 -1.76
N ALA A 56 4.11 7.67 -1.44
CA ALA A 56 3.57 9.02 -1.33
C ALA A 56 4.31 9.84 -0.25
N GLY A 57 4.65 9.23 0.86
CA GLY A 57 5.43 9.86 1.93
C GLY A 57 6.83 10.28 1.48
N LEU A 58 7.52 9.42 0.71
CA LEU A 58 8.84 9.73 0.15
C LEU A 58 8.78 10.83 -0.92
N VAL A 59 7.76 10.84 -1.79
CA VAL A 59 7.55 11.91 -2.77
C VAL A 59 7.32 13.24 -2.07
N CYS A 60 6.40 13.30 -1.11
CA CYS A 60 6.14 14.51 -0.33
C CYS A 60 7.39 15.00 0.43
N ALA A 61 8.18 14.08 0.97
CA ALA A 61 9.43 14.42 1.64
C ALA A 61 10.48 14.94 0.66
N GLY A 62 10.53 14.40 -0.55
CA GLY A 62 11.40 14.86 -1.63
C GLY A 62 11.13 16.29 -2.02
N ASP A 63 9.87 16.67 -2.21
CA ASP A 63 9.48 18.06 -2.52
C ASP A 63 9.88 19.01 -1.38
N LEU A 64 9.59 18.64 -0.13
CA LEU A 64 9.99 19.43 1.04
C LEU A 64 11.51 19.57 1.18
N ALA A 65 12.28 18.55 0.76
CA ALA A 65 13.74 18.60 0.75
C ALA A 65 14.26 19.59 -0.29
N VAL A 66 13.61 19.68 -1.46
CA VAL A 66 13.93 20.69 -2.48
C VAL A 66 13.72 22.09 -1.90
N ASP A 67 12.61 22.34 -1.25
CA ASP A 67 12.29 23.64 -0.62
C ASP A 67 13.27 24.00 0.49
N ALA A 68 13.77 23.00 1.21
CA ALA A 68 14.79 23.17 2.24
C ALA A 68 16.24 23.26 1.68
N ASN A 69 16.43 23.24 0.34
CA ASN A 69 17.73 23.17 -0.33
C ASN A 69 18.56 21.90 -0.01
N GLU A 70 17.92 20.82 0.40
CA GLU A 70 18.53 19.51 0.72
C GLU A 70 18.39 18.54 -0.47
N THR A 71 18.87 18.94 -1.64
CA THR A 71 18.70 18.21 -2.91
C THR A 71 19.22 16.76 -2.86
N ALA A 72 20.24 16.48 -2.06
CA ALA A 72 20.78 15.12 -1.93
C ALA A 72 19.76 14.16 -1.27
N ASP A 73 19.03 14.64 -0.26
CA ASP A 73 17.96 13.87 0.38
C ASP A 73 16.81 13.64 -0.61
N ALA A 74 16.39 14.68 -1.34
CA ALA A 74 15.35 14.59 -2.36
C ALA A 74 15.65 13.51 -3.41
N LEU A 75 16.87 13.50 -3.96
CA LEU A 75 17.28 12.53 -4.97
C LEU A 75 17.18 11.08 -4.47
N VAL A 76 17.57 10.81 -3.23
CA VAL A 76 17.50 9.46 -2.65
C VAL A 76 16.06 9.02 -2.47
N TRP A 77 15.21 9.87 -1.89
CA TRP A 77 13.82 9.48 -1.60
C TRP A 77 12.97 9.36 -2.85
N LEU A 78 13.13 10.26 -3.83
CA LEU A 78 12.41 10.18 -5.11
C LEU A 78 12.85 8.96 -5.93
N ALA A 79 14.15 8.66 -6.00
CA ALA A 79 14.62 7.46 -6.69
C ALA A 79 14.11 6.16 -6.04
N LEU A 80 13.96 6.15 -4.72
CA LEU A 80 13.42 5.01 -4.00
C LEU A 80 11.90 4.88 -4.22
N ALA A 81 11.17 5.99 -4.22
CA ALA A 81 9.75 6.02 -4.54
C ALA A 81 9.46 5.52 -5.97
N ASP A 82 10.26 5.96 -6.95
CA ASP A 82 10.19 5.46 -8.33
C ASP A 82 10.41 3.95 -8.40
N HIS A 83 11.47 3.48 -7.74
CA HIS A 83 11.78 2.05 -7.70
C HIS A 83 10.65 1.22 -7.07
N TRP A 84 10.05 1.68 -5.99
CA TRP A 84 8.94 0.97 -5.35
C TRP A 84 7.67 1.02 -6.19
N THR A 85 7.43 2.12 -6.91
CA THR A 85 6.33 2.23 -7.87
C THR A 85 6.45 1.20 -9.00
N GLU A 86 7.67 0.97 -9.51
CA GLU A 86 7.93 -0.04 -10.53
C GLU A 86 7.78 -1.47 -10.02
N LYS A 87 7.98 -1.68 -8.69
CA LYS A 87 8.06 -3.02 -8.09
C LYS A 87 6.81 -3.46 -7.34
N VAL A 88 5.89 -2.58 -7.02
CA VAL A 88 4.72 -2.91 -6.19
C VAL A 88 3.88 -4.06 -6.78
N GLU A 89 3.77 -4.14 -8.09
CA GLU A 89 3.07 -5.22 -8.78
C GLU A 89 3.79 -6.56 -8.62
N ASP A 90 5.11 -6.57 -8.82
CA ASP A 90 5.95 -7.76 -8.64
C ASP A 90 5.83 -8.35 -7.22
N TRP A 91 5.65 -7.49 -6.22
CA TRP A 91 5.58 -7.90 -4.82
C TRP A 91 4.18 -8.26 -4.33
N CYS A 92 3.14 -7.72 -4.95
CA CYS A 92 1.79 -7.73 -4.39
C CYS A 92 0.71 -8.26 -5.33
N ALA A 93 1.02 -8.59 -6.58
CA ALA A 93 0.03 -9.08 -7.54
C ALA A 93 0.30 -10.52 -7.97
N THR A 94 -0.77 -11.32 -8.07
CA THR A 94 -0.72 -12.71 -8.55
C THR A 94 -1.79 -12.95 -9.61
N ASN A 95 -1.63 -13.97 -10.42
CA ASN A 95 -2.65 -14.48 -11.36
C ASN A 95 -2.95 -15.98 -11.14
N THR A 96 -2.53 -16.55 -10.00
CA THR A 96 -2.59 -18.00 -9.76
C THR A 96 -3.37 -18.39 -8.52
N GLY A 97 -3.95 -17.45 -7.77
CA GLY A 97 -4.51 -17.71 -6.43
C GLY A 97 -5.96 -18.13 -6.40
N THR A 98 -6.83 -17.61 -7.29
CA THR A 98 -8.27 -17.90 -7.29
C THR A 98 -8.73 -18.58 -8.56
N GLU A 99 -9.83 -19.37 -8.48
CA GLU A 99 -10.45 -19.99 -9.63
C GLU A 99 -11.26 -18.97 -10.49
N LEU A 100 -11.60 -17.79 -9.92
CA LEU A 100 -12.42 -16.79 -10.56
C LEU A 100 -11.70 -16.07 -11.70
N HIS A 101 -10.39 -15.88 -11.57
CA HIS A 101 -9.57 -15.13 -12.51
C HIS A 101 -8.30 -15.89 -12.89
N THR A 102 -8.42 -17.10 -13.39
CA THR A 102 -7.30 -17.81 -13.99
C THR A 102 -6.66 -16.99 -15.11
N ASN A 103 -5.40 -16.60 -14.93
CA ASN A 103 -4.57 -15.80 -15.84
C ASN A 103 -4.86 -14.29 -15.87
N THR A 104 -5.68 -13.75 -15.00
CA THR A 104 -5.87 -12.30 -14.87
C THR A 104 -5.22 -11.83 -13.57
N PRO A 105 -4.22 -10.96 -13.61
CA PRO A 105 -3.52 -10.53 -12.39
C PRO A 105 -4.42 -9.65 -11.51
N TYR A 106 -4.25 -9.77 -10.19
CA TYR A 106 -4.93 -8.97 -9.18
C TYR A 106 -4.04 -8.78 -7.95
N TYR A 107 -4.26 -7.71 -7.19
CA TYR A 107 -3.57 -7.46 -5.94
C TYR A 107 -4.10 -8.35 -4.81
N VAL A 108 -3.18 -8.87 -4.00
CA VAL A 108 -3.49 -9.56 -2.74
C VAL A 108 -3.31 -8.62 -1.56
N ARG A 109 -3.88 -8.96 -0.40
CA ARG A 109 -3.80 -8.17 0.83
C ARG A 109 -2.35 -7.90 1.26
N VAL A 110 -1.56 -8.96 1.38
CA VAL A 110 -0.17 -8.90 1.83
C VAL A 110 0.59 -10.18 1.46
N THR A 111 1.79 -10.05 0.93
CA THR A 111 2.71 -11.18 0.70
C THR A 111 3.80 -11.22 1.76
N ARG A 112 4.25 -12.41 2.13
CA ARG A 112 5.24 -12.58 3.21
C ARG A 112 6.61 -12.02 2.85
N ASP A 113 7.06 -12.26 1.64
CA ASP A 113 8.44 -12.03 1.19
C ASP A 113 8.56 -11.26 -0.14
N GLY A 114 7.45 -10.70 -0.61
CA GLY A 114 7.38 -10.00 -1.90
C GLY A 114 7.40 -10.94 -3.11
N ASN A 115 7.06 -12.21 -2.90
CA ASN A 115 6.86 -13.18 -3.97
C ASN A 115 5.44 -13.78 -3.87
N PRO A 116 4.43 -13.15 -4.48
CA PRO A 116 3.06 -13.63 -4.38
C PRO A 116 2.87 -15.06 -4.91
N GLU A 117 3.72 -15.51 -5.84
CA GLU A 117 3.65 -16.85 -6.40
C GLU A 117 4.21 -17.94 -5.46
N ALA A 118 4.82 -17.57 -4.33
CA ALA A 118 5.28 -18.53 -3.32
C ALA A 118 4.12 -19.23 -2.62
N GLY A 119 2.94 -18.59 -2.55
CA GLY A 119 1.73 -19.18 -1.97
C GLY A 119 1.89 -19.57 -0.51
N HIS A 120 2.46 -18.69 0.30
CA HIS A 120 2.62 -18.94 1.73
C HIS A 120 1.26 -19.04 2.44
N LEU A 121 1.14 -20.02 3.33
CA LEU A 121 -0.05 -20.12 4.18
C LEU A 121 0.00 -19.09 5.32
N ARG A 122 -1.15 -18.44 5.56
CA ARG A 122 -1.36 -17.51 6.67
C ARG A 122 -2.56 -17.93 7.50
N THR A 123 -2.40 -17.96 8.80
CA THR A 123 -3.52 -18.11 9.73
C THR A 123 -4.03 -16.73 10.08
N LEU A 124 -5.24 -16.44 9.64
CA LEU A 124 -5.86 -15.14 9.82
C LEU A 124 -6.17 -14.84 11.28
N ALA A 125 -6.11 -13.56 11.64
CA ALA A 125 -6.44 -13.09 12.98
C ALA A 125 -7.91 -13.37 13.36
N ASN A 126 -8.26 -13.12 14.62
CA ASN A 126 -9.63 -13.21 15.13
C ASN A 126 -10.29 -14.61 14.94
N ALA A 127 -9.48 -15.67 15.07
CA ALA A 127 -9.90 -17.06 14.85
C ALA A 127 -10.31 -17.37 13.39
N GLY A 128 -9.82 -16.60 12.45
CA GLY A 128 -10.00 -16.85 11.02
C GLY A 128 -9.30 -18.13 10.55
N PRO A 129 -9.59 -18.59 9.33
CA PRO A 129 -9.00 -19.80 8.75
C PRO A 129 -7.51 -19.60 8.41
N THR A 130 -6.84 -20.71 8.08
CA THR A 130 -5.55 -20.67 7.40
C THR A 130 -5.78 -20.75 5.90
N LEU A 131 -5.35 -19.73 5.17
CA LEU A 131 -5.50 -19.58 3.72
C LEU A 131 -4.14 -19.37 3.05
N ASP A 132 -4.07 -19.64 1.76
CA ASP A 132 -2.97 -19.20 0.92
C ASP A 132 -3.03 -17.67 0.77
N GLU A 133 -1.88 -16.99 0.88
CA GLU A 133 -1.85 -15.51 0.80
C GLU A 133 -2.39 -14.97 -0.53
N ARG A 134 -2.35 -15.76 -1.62
CA ARG A 134 -2.93 -15.42 -2.92
C ARG A 134 -4.45 -15.35 -2.90
N GLU A 135 -5.09 -16.01 -1.95
CA GLU A 135 -6.55 -16.06 -1.80
C GLU A 135 -7.09 -15.00 -0.84
N ILE A 136 -6.21 -14.20 -0.20
CA ILE A 136 -6.63 -13.20 0.79
C ILE A 136 -6.74 -11.83 0.12
N ILE A 137 -7.98 -11.38 -0.05
CA ILE A 137 -8.34 -10.16 -0.77
C ILE A 137 -8.81 -9.08 0.21
N ASP A 138 -8.35 -7.85 0.00
CA ASP A 138 -8.88 -6.65 0.64
C ASP A 138 -8.94 -5.48 -0.36
N GLY A 139 -9.43 -4.33 0.06
CA GLY A 139 -9.43 -3.10 -0.75
C GLY A 139 -8.18 -2.24 -0.59
N GLY A 140 -7.10 -2.76 -0.01
CA GLY A 140 -5.90 -2.00 0.33
C GLY A 140 -5.18 -1.40 -0.87
N PHE A 141 -5.17 -2.08 -2.00
CA PHE A 141 -4.56 -1.61 -3.24
C PHE A 141 -5.16 -0.29 -3.78
N LEU A 142 -6.38 0.06 -3.40
CA LEU A 142 -7.01 1.33 -3.78
C LEU A 142 -6.24 2.56 -3.25
N GLU A 143 -5.38 2.40 -2.26
CA GLU A 143 -4.47 3.45 -1.82
C GLU A 143 -3.50 3.87 -2.93
N LEU A 144 -3.11 2.97 -3.85
CA LEU A 144 -2.29 3.30 -5.01
C LEU A 144 -2.99 4.35 -5.90
N THR A 145 -4.28 4.20 -6.11
CA THR A 145 -5.08 5.18 -6.88
C THR A 145 -5.38 6.44 -6.05
N ARG A 146 -5.78 6.28 -4.79
CA ARG A 146 -6.10 7.41 -3.91
C ARG A 146 -4.91 8.35 -3.72
N LEU A 147 -3.70 7.84 -3.69
CA LEU A 147 -2.46 8.61 -3.54
C LEU A 147 -1.82 9.01 -4.87
N GLY A 148 -2.45 8.71 -6.01
CA GLY A 148 -2.02 9.16 -7.34
C GLY A 148 -0.84 8.38 -7.93
N ILE A 149 -0.54 7.18 -7.42
CA ILE A 149 0.55 6.32 -7.90
C ILE A 149 0.11 5.55 -9.14
N LYS A 150 -1.13 5.07 -9.15
CA LYS A 150 -1.76 4.37 -10.28
C LYS A 150 -3.03 5.10 -10.72
N PRO A 151 -3.32 5.19 -12.02
CA PRO A 151 -4.60 5.72 -12.50
C PRO A 151 -5.76 4.78 -12.10
N ALA A 152 -6.96 5.32 -12.02
CA ALA A 152 -8.15 4.56 -11.64
C ALA A 152 -8.60 3.55 -12.71
N ASP A 153 -8.19 3.76 -13.96
CA ASP A 153 -8.41 2.92 -15.13
C ASP A 153 -7.19 2.01 -15.46
N ASP A 154 -6.30 1.82 -14.50
CA ASP A 154 -5.24 0.80 -14.59
C ASP A 154 -5.86 -0.60 -14.60
N GLU A 155 -5.46 -1.44 -15.56
CA GLU A 155 -6.03 -2.77 -15.76
C GLU A 155 -5.95 -3.66 -14.51
N LEU A 156 -4.85 -3.57 -13.76
CA LEU A 156 -4.65 -4.35 -12.54
C LEU A 156 -5.55 -3.87 -11.40
N ILE A 157 -5.80 -2.56 -11.32
CA ILE A 157 -6.77 -1.97 -10.38
C ILE A 157 -8.19 -2.46 -10.71
N GLU A 158 -8.60 -2.40 -11.98
CA GLU A 158 -9.93 -2.85 -12.41
C GLU A 158 -10.13 -4.36 -12.16
N ASN A 159 -9.15 -5.19 -12.49
CA ASN A 159 -9.18 -6.62 -12.22
C ASN A 159 -9.31 -6.93 -10.72
N SER A 160 -8.56 -6.19 -9.89
CA SER A 160 -8.60 -6.37 -8.43
C SER A 160 -9.95 -5.96 -7.83
N LEU A 161 -10.65 -4.97 -8.41
CA LEU A 161 -12.01 -4.62 -7.99
C LEU A 161 -13.00 -5.75 -8.23
N VAL A 162 -12.82 -6.54 -9.30
CA VAL A 162 -13.65 -7.72 -9.56
C VAL A 162 -13.45 -8.77 -8.45
N GLU A 163 -12.21 -8.99 -7.99
CA GLU A 163 -11.93 -9.88 -6.85
C GLU A 163 -12.58 -9.37 -5.56
N VAL A 164 -12.48 -8.06 -5.27
CA VAL A 164 -13.13 -7.42 -4.12
C VAL A 164 -14.64 -7.63 -4.14
N ASP A 165 -15.29 -7.36 -5.28
CA ASP A 165 -16.74 -7.50 -5.42
C ASP A 165 -17.23 -8.95 -5.27
N ASN A 166 -16.43 -9.92 -5.71
CA ASN A 166 -16.79 -11.33 -5.63
C ASN A 166 -16.47 -11.96 -4.25
N THR A 167 -15.50 -11.40 -3.52
CA THR A 167 -14.93 -12.07 -2.34
C THR A 167 -15.38 -11.44 -1.01
N ILE A 168 -15.40 -10.11 -0.91
CA ILE A 168 -15.65 -9.40 0.35
C ILE A 168 -16.86 -8.48 0.35
N ARG A 169 -17.56 -8.32 -0.77
CA ARG A 169 -18.79 -7.54 -0.86
C ARG A 169 -19.97 -8.31 -0.29
N ILE A 170 -20.83 -7.58 0.43
CA ILE A 170 -22.14 -8.03 0.85
C ILE A 170 -23.19 -7.00 0.49
N ASP A 171 -24.41 -7.45 0.12
CA ASP A 171 -25.53 -6.57 -0.10
C ASP A 171 -26.35 -6.40 1.19
N THR A 172 -26.55 -5.15 1.59
CA THR A 172 -27.37 -4.79 2.75
C THR A 172 -28.60 -4.00 2.31
N PRO A 173 -29.64 -3.86 3.15
CA PRO A 173 -30.80 -3.02 2.84
C PRO A 173 -30.47 -1.55 2.58
N GLN A 174 -29.30 -1.08 3.04
CA GLN A 174 -28.79 0.28 2.86
C GLN A 174 -27.85 0.44 1.68
N GLY A 175 -27.51 -0.64 0.97
CA GLY A 175 -26.57 -0.70 -0.13
C GLY A 175 -25.43 -1.69 0.11
N PRO A 176 -24.47 -1.78 -0.81
CA PRO A 176 -23.33 -2.68 -0.67
C PRO A 176 -22.44 -2.27 0.51
N ALA A 177 -21.93 -3.26 1.22
CA ALA A 177 -20.90 -3.13 2.24
C ALA A 177 -19.76 -4.13 1.93
N PHE A 178 -18.62 -3.94 2.57
CA PHE A 178 -17.43 -4.76 2.33
C PHE A 178 -16.83 -5.18 3.66
N TYR A 179 -16.43 -6.45 3.76
CA TYR A 179 -15.57 -6.91 4.84
C TYR A 179 -14.18 -6.29 4.70
N ARG A 180 -13.40 -6.27 5.78
CA ARG A 180 -12.00 -5.81 5.75
C ARG A 180 -11.18 -6.65 4.77
N TYR A 181 -11.33 -7.97 4.87
CA TYR A 181 -10.76 -8.99 3.98
C TYR A 181 -11.55 -10.29 4.15
N ASN A 182 -11.43 -11.22 3.23
CA ASN A 182 -12.09 -12.51 3.33
C ASN A 182 -11.47 -13.38 4.43
N GLY A 183 -12.33 -14.12 5.14
CA GLY A 183 -11.89 -14.97 6.25
C GLY A 183 -11.61 -14.20 7.55
N ASP A 184 -11.86 -12.90 7.60
CA ASP A 184 -11.85 -12.13 8.85
C ASP A 184 -12.86 -12.71 9.85
N GLY A 185 -12.44 -12.94 11.08
CA GLY A 185 -13.26 -13.53 12.12
C GLY A 185 -14.23 -12.56 12.83
N TYR A 186 -14.37 -11.32 12.36
CA TYR A 186 -15.33 -10.34 12.88
C TYR A 186 -16.68 -10.42 12.16
#